data_5c20760f6d567ba49ed7420eb0085228
#
_entry.id   5c20760f6d567ba49ed7420eb0085228
#
_cell.length_a   1.000
_cell.length_b   1.000
_cell.length_c   1.000
_cell.angle_alpha   90.00
_cell.angle_beta   90.00
_cell.angle_gamma   90.00
#
_symmetry.space_group_name_H-M   'P 1'
#
loop_
_entity.id
_entity.type
_entity.pdbx_description
1 polymer ?
#
loop_
_entity_poly.entity_id
_entity_poly.type
_entity_poly.pdbx_seq_one_letter_code
_entity_poly.pdbx_strand_id
1 'polypeptide(L)'
;MKICIVVSDYYKDISDNLLKGSIKELKRNKIKNIKIKFVSGAFEIPNMISKNINKFDAFIALGCIIKGETDHYYFICNAVTTGLMNLSIKSKKPIGFGVLTCKNLKQAKQRSSLSKINKGKEVVNGIISILKNK
;
A
#
# COMPACT_ATOMS: atom_id res chain seq x y z
N MET A 1 7.41 -10.43 14.23
CA MET A 1 6.52 -9.96 13.14
C MET A 1 7.31 -9.03 12.23
N LYS A 2 7.44 -9.42 10.98
CA LYS A 2 8.17 -8.65 9.97
C LYS A 2 7.20 -8.14 8.91
N ILE A 3 7.12 -6.83 8.74
CA ILE A 3 6.24 -6.18 7.77
C ILE A 3 7.08 -5.54 6.66
N CYS A 4 6.69 -5.75 5.42
CA CYS A 4 7.29 -5.08 4.27
C CYS A 4 6.33 -4.04 3.70
N ILE A 5 6.78 -2.81 3.58
CA ILE A 5 6.03 -1.75 2.91
C ILE A 5 6.65 -1.58 1.52
N VAL A 6 5.86 -1.76 0.48
CA VAL A 6 6.29 -1.52 -0.91
C VAL A 6 5.63 -0.23 -1.38
N VAL A 7 6.45 0.75 -1.72
CA VAL A 7 5.99 2.11 -2.04
C VAL A 7 6.33 2.44 -3.48
N SER A 8 5.34 2.87 -4.23
CA SER A 8 5.54 3.53 -5.52
C SER A 8 5.62 5.03 -5.26
N ASP A 9 6.74 5.65 -5.62
CA ASP A 9 6.98 7.07 -5.36
C ASP A 9 6.81 7.97 -6.58
N TYR A 10 6.02 7.54 -7.55
CA TYR A 10 5.70 8.34 -8.73
C TYR A 10 5.14 9.73 -8.37
N TYR A 11 4.21 9.78 -7.42
CA TYR A 11 3.74 11.03 -6.81
C TYR A 11 4.37 11.13 -5.41
N LYS A 12 5.57 11.68 -5.36
CA LYS A 12 6.42 11.60 -4.17
C LYS A 12 5.78 12.16 -2.89
N ASP A 13 5.16 13.33 -2.96
CA ASP A 13 4.54 13.94 -1.78
C ASP A 13 3.40 13.08 -1.23
N ILE A 14 2.59 12.52 -2.11
CA ILE A 14 1.50 11.61 -1.73
C ILE A 14 2.07 10.35 -1.09
N SER A 15 3.04 9.73 -1.72
CA SER A 15 3.65 8.50 -1.24
C SER A 15 4.37 8.70 0.09
N ASP A 16 5.08 9.81 0.27
CA ASP A 16 5.77 10.12 1.52
C ASP A 16 4.77 10.23 2.69
N ASN A 17 3.63 10.89 2.46
CA ASN A 17 2.61 11.03 3.48
C ASN A 17 1.91 9.72 3.81
N LEU A 18 1.65 8.88 2.81
CA LEU A 18 1.11 7.54 3.04
C LEU A 18 2.09 6.70 3.85
N LEU A 19 3.37 6.76 3.52
CA LEU A 19 4.41 6.02 4.21
C LEU A 19 4.54 6.47 5.67
N LYS A 20 4.55 7.78 5.92
CA LYS A 20 4.60 8.32 7.29
C LYS A 20 3.41 7.85 8.11
N GLY A 21 2.21 7.90 7.54
CA GLY A 21 1.00 7.44 8.20
C GLY A 21 1.05 5.95 8.56
N SER A 22 1.52 5.13 7.63
CA SER A 22 1.67 3.69 7.85
C SER A 22 2.68 3.37 8.95
N ILE A 23 3.87 3.98 8.88
CA ILE A 23 4.94 3.73 9.86
C ILE A 23 4.49 4.15 11.26
N LYS A 24 3.88 5.32 11.38
CA LYS A 24 3.38 5.80 12.68
C LYS A 24 2.37 4.84 13.29
N GLU A 25 1.44 4.35 12.48
CA GLU A 25 0.41 3.43 12.98
C GLU A 25 0.98 2.05 13.32
N LEU A 26 1.93 1.55 12.54
CA LEU A 26 2.63 0.31 12.87
C LEU A 26 3.36 0.41 14.21
N LYS A 27 4.08 1.51 14.42
CA LYS A 27 4.80 1.74 15.68
C LYS A 27 3.85 1.88 16.86
N ARG A 28 2.70 2.51 16.66
CA ARG A 28 1.67 2.62 17.68
C ARG A 28 1.16 1.24 18.12
N ASN A 29 1.15 0.28 17.21
CA ASN A 29 0.78 -1.11 17.47
C ASN A 29 1.97 -1.98 17.84
N LYS A 30 3.09 -1.37 18.22
CA LYS A 30 4.32 -2.05 18.70
C LYS A 30 4.99 -2.94 17.66
N ILE A 31 4.76 -2.68 16.39
CA ILE A 31 5.45 -3.36 15.29
C ILE A 31 6.68 -2.53 14.92
N LYS A 32 7.86 -3.11 15.11
CA LYS A 32 9.13 -2.40 14.94
C LYS A 32 9.95 -2.92 13.76
N ASN A 33 9.77 -4.17 13.37
CA ASN A 33 10.51 -4.76 12.26
C ASN A 33 9.82 -4.44 10.94
N ILE A 34 10.19 -3.30 10.36
CA ILE A 34 9.57 -2.75 9.16
C ILE A 34 10.66 -2.59 8.10
N LYS A 35 10.45 -3.19 6.93
CA LYS A 35 11.33 -3.01 5.77
C LYS A 35 10.57 -2.22 4.71
N ILE A 36 11.24 -1.25 4.12
CA ILE A 36 10.65 -0.41 3.08
C ILE A 36 11.35 -0.68 1.76
N LYS A 37 10.59 -0.93 0.71
CA LYS A 37 11.10 -1.12 -0.65
C LYS A 37 10.38 -0.17 -1.58
N PHE A 38 11.15 0.55 -2.40
CA PHE A 38 10.62 1.49 -3.38
C PHE A 38 10.58 0.87 -4.77
N VAL A 39 9.50 1.15 -5.50
CA VAL A 39 9.34 0.78 -6.91
C VAL A 39 8.95 2.01 -7.71
N SER A 40 9.16 1.97 -9.03
CA SER A 40 8.96 3.13 -9.89
C SER A 40 7.49 3.51 -10.08
N GLY A 41 6.60 2.53 -10.15
CA GLY A 41 5.18 2.77 -10.37
C GLY A 41 4.33 1.74 -9.65
N ALA A 42 3.04 2.02 -9.55
CA ALA A 42 2.10 1.12 -8.88
C ALA A 42 2.06 -0.26 -9.56
N PHE A 43 2.25 -0.31 -10.87
CA PHE A 43 2.22 -1.57 -11.63
C PHE A 43 3.30 -2.56 -11.16
N GLU A 44 4.42 -2.06 -10.62
CA GLU A 44 5.54 -2.89 -10.15
C GLU A 44 5.36 -3.42 -8.73
N ILE A 45 4.35 -2.94 -7.99
CA ILE A 45 4.13 -3.33 -6.60
C ILE A 45 3.84 -4.83 -6.45
N PRO A 46 2.90 -5.43 -7.21
CA PRO A 46 2.62 -6.86 -7.05
C PRO A 46 3.83 -7.74 -7.28
N ASN A 47 4.66 -7.44 -8.27
CA ASN A 47 5.87 -8.21 -8.53
C ASN A 47 6.86 -8.13 -7.36
N MET A 48 7.07 -6.93 -6.82
CA MET A 48 7.98 -6.76 -5.69
C MET A 48 7.50 -7.51 -4.46
N ILE A 49 6.21 -7.51 -4.19
CA ILE A 49 5.63 -8.29 -3.08
C ILE A 49 5.81 -9.78 -3.34
N SER A 50 5.50 -10.24 -4.55
CA SER A 50 5.64 -11.64 -4.94
C SER A 50 7.06 -12.16 -4.70
N LYS A 51 8.06 -11.39 -5.08
CA LYS A 51 9.48 -11.75 -4.88
C LYS A 51 9.85 -11.90 -3.41
N ASN A 52 9.15 -11.23 -2.53
CA ASN A 52 9.45 -11.20 -1.09
C ASN A 52 8.43 -11.96 -0.24
N ILE A 53 7.53 -12.69 -0.88
CA ILE A 53 6.37 -13.26 -0.20
C ILE A 53 6.71 -14.17 0.96
N ASN A 54 7.83 -14.88 0.88
CA ASN A 54 8.25 -15.82 1.93
C ASN A 54 9.13 -15.18 3.01
N LYS A 55 9.45 -13.89 2.86
CA LYS A 55 10.40 -13.21 3.77
C LYS A 55 9.72 -12.36 4.84
N PHE A 56 8.43 -12.13 4.72
CA PHE A 56 7.67 -11.25 5.62
C PHE A 56 6.36 -11.87 6.03
N ASP A 57 5.81 -11.40 7.13
CA ASP A 57 4.53 -11.89 7.66
C ASP A 57 3.33 -11.17 7.06
N ALA A 58 3.53 -9.93 6.63
CA ALA A 58 2.49 -9.13 5.99
C ALA A 58 3.12 -8.05 5.13
N PHE A 59 2.33 -7.47 4.25
CA PHE A 59 2.78 -6.44 3.32
C PHE A 59 1.83 -5.25 3.31
N ILE A 60 2.36 -4.08 3.01
CA ILE A 60 1.57 -2.88 2.78
C ILE A 60 1.98 -2.32 1.41
N ALA A 61 1.02 -2.18 0.51
CA ALA A 61 1.21 -1.58 -0.80
C ALA A 61 0.78 -0.12 -0.74
N LEU A 62 1.70 0.80 -0.99
CA LEU A 62 1.42 2.23 -0.99
C LEU A 62 1.76 2.85 -2.34
N GLY A 63 0.90 3.72 -2.80
CA GLY A 63 1.11 4.41 -4.06
C GLY A 63 -0.10 5.23 -4.44
N CYS A 64 -0.08 5.77 -5.65
CA CYS A 64 -1.17 6.60 -6.13
C CYS A 64 -1.28 6.47 -7.65
N ILE A 65 -2.48 6.19 -8.11
CA ILE A 65 -2.81 6.15 -9.53
C ILE A 65 -3.85 7.24 -9.76
N ILE A 66 -3.55 8.18 -10.67
CA ILE A 66 -4.46 9.28 -10.97
C ILE A 66 -4.95 9.13 -12.40
N LYS A 67 -6.24 9.29 -12.59
CA LYS A 67 -6.88 9.18 -13.90
C LYS A 67 -6.33 10.23 -14.87
N GLY A 68 -5.86 9.75 -16.04
CA GLY A 68 -5.47 10.60 -17.16
C GLY A 68 -6.55 10.62 -18.24
N GLU A 69 -6.13 10.96 -19.46
CA GLU A 69 -7.05 11.11 -20.59
C GLU A 69 -7.43 9.77 -21.24
N THR A 70 -6.68 8.70 -20.96
CA THR A 70 -6.88 7.40 -21.60
C THR A 70 -7.40 6.36 -20.61
N ASP A 71 -7.77 5.19 -21.13
CA ASP A 71 -8.23 4.06 -20.32
C ASP A 71 -7.09 3.37 -19.56
N HIS A 72 -5.85 3.78 -19.73
CA HIS A 72 -4.68 3.25 -19.05
C HIS A 72 -4.89 3.18 -17.53
N TYR A 73 -5.51 4.21 -16.97
CA TYR A 73 -5.85 4.27 -15.55
C TYR A 73 -6.63 3.03 -15.09
N TYR A 74 -7.68 2.65 -15.82
CA TYR A 74 -8.53 1.51 -15.43
C TYR A 74 -7.78 0.19 -15.55
N PHE A 75 -6.97 0.03 -16.57
CA PHE A 75 -6.15 -1.18 -16.73
C PHE A 75 -5.13 -1.33 -15.60
N ILE A 76 -4.45 -0.26 -15.22
CA ILE A 76 -3.48 -0.29 -14.13
C ILE A 76 -4.18 -0.56 -12.80
N CYS A 77 -5.29 0.13 -12.51
CA CYS A 77 -6.03 -0.08 -11.26
C CYS A 77 -6.48 -1.54 -11.14
N ASN A 78 -7.05 -2.11 -12.19
CA ASN A 78 -7.52 -3.48 -12.18
C ASN A 78 -6.36 -4.48 -12.03
N ALA A 79 -5.27 -4.29 -12.75
CA ALA A 79 -4.11 -5.17 -12.67
C ALA A 79 -3.50 -5.18 -11.28
N VAL A 80 -3.31 -4.02 -10.69
CA VAL A 80 -2.72 -3.87 -9.35
C VAL A 80 -3.64 -4.48 -8.30
N THR A 81 -4.91 -4.11 -8.31
CA THR A 81 -5.89 -4.58 -7.32
C THR A 81 -6.05 -6.09 -7.38
N THR A 82 -6.23 -6.64 -8.58
CA THR A 82 -6.39 -8.08 -8.78
C THR A 82 -5.10 -8.84 -8.40
N GLY A 83 -3.94 -8.31 -8.81
CA GLY A 83 -2.66 -8.91 -8.49
C GLY A 83 -2.41 -9.00 -6.98
N LEU A 84 -2.68 -7.93 -6.26
CA LEU A 84 -2.50 -7.90 -4.80
C LEU A 84 -3.47 -8.82 -4.09
N MET A 85 -4.73 -8.84 -4.50
CA MET A 85 -5.73 -9.72 -3.89
C MET A 85 -5.37 -11.20 -4.10
N ASN A 86 -4.97 -11.56 -5.32
CA ASN A 86 -4.57 -12.94 -5.62
C ASN A 86 -3.35 -13.37 -4.81
N LEU A 87 -2.37 -12.50 -4.66
CA LEU A 87 -1.19 -12.78 -3.82
C LEU A 87 -1.59 -12.99 -2.35
N SER A 88 -2.48 -12.15 -1.84
CA SER A 88 -2.95 -12.25 -0.46
C SER A 88 -3.65 -13.57 -0.19
N ILE A 89 -4.57 -13.95 -1.06
CA ILE A 89 -5.35 -15.19 -0.91
C ILE A 89 -4.43 -16.41 -1.04
N LYS A 90 -3.58 -16.44 -2.07
CA LYS A 90 -2.72 -17.58 -2.36
C LYS A 90 -1.67 -17.79 -1.27
N SER A 91 -1.04 -16.72 -0.80
CA SER A 91 0.00 -16.77 0.22
C SER A 91 -0.55 -16.91 1.64
N LYS A 92 -1.81 -16.55 1.84
CA LYS A 92 -2.46 -16.42 3.16
C LYS A 92 -1.82 -15.34 4.03
N LYS A 93 -1.09 -14.42 3.41
CA LYS A 93 -0.47 -13.29 4.11
C LYS A 93 -1.26 -12.02 3.85
N PRO A 94 -1.55 -11.22 4.89
CA PRO A 94 -2.28 -9.98 4.70
C PRO A 94 -1.50 -9.01 3.82
N ILE A 95 -2.19 -8.37 2.90
CA ILE A 95 -1.64 -7.30 2.08
C ILE A 95 -2.57 -6.10 2.20
N GLY A 96 -2.06 -5.02 2.78
CA GLY A 96 -2.81 -3.77 2.90
C GLY A 96 -2.83 -3.03 1.57
N PHE A 97 -4.01 -2.71 1.08
CA PHE A 97 -4.18 -1.99 -0.17
C PHE A 97 -4.24 -0.49 0.08
N GLY A 98 -3.08 0.14 0.12
CA GLY A 98 -2.92 1.59 0.29
C GLY A 98 -2.55 2.31 -1.01
N VAL A 99 -2.85 1.72 -2.14
CA VAL A 99 -2.67 2.36 -3.44
C VAL A 99 -3.93 3.17 -3.73
N LEU A 100 -3.80 4.50 -3.74
CA LEU A 100 -4.90 5.39 -4.05
C LEU A 100 -5.24 5.31 -5.54
N THR A 101 -6.54 5.28 -5.84
CA THR A 101 -7.04 5.29 -7.20
C THR A 101 -7.96 6.50 -7.33
N CYS A 102 -7.40 7.62 -7.76
CA CYS A 102 -8.06 8.92 -7.68
C CYS A 102 -8.32 9.51 -9.05
N LYS A 103 -9.37 10.31 -9.16
CA LYS A 103 -9.69 11.02 -10.41
C LYS A 103 -8.77 12.22 -10.63
N ASN A 104 -8.25 12.80 -9.55
CA ASN A 104 -7.40 14.00 -9.62
C ASN A 104 -6.46 14.08 -8.42
N LEU A 105 -5.50 14.99 -8.51
CA LEU A 105 -4.50 15.19 -7.46
C LEU A 105 -5.12 15.67 -6.15
N LYS A 106 -6.17 16.48 -6.22
CA LYS A 106 -6.87 16.97 -5.02
C LYS A 106 -7.39 15.82 -4.17
N GLN A 107 -8.01 14.82 -4.80
CA GLN A 107 -8.48 13.64 -4.08
C GLN A 107 -7.32 12.87 -3.44
N ALA A 108 -6.21 12.74 -4.15
CA ALA A 108 -5.03 12.05 -3.62
C ALA A 108 -4.46 12.77 -2.39
N LYS A 109 -4.38 14.11 -2.43
CA LYS A 109 -3.93 14.90 -1.29
C LYS A 109 -4.85 14.75 -0.09
N GLN A 110 -6.17 14.73 -0.31
CA GLN A 110 -7.15 14.55 0.77
C GLN A 110 -6.99 13.20 1.47
N ARG A 111 -6.68 12.15 0.72
CA ARG A 111 -6.59 10.78 1.25
C ARG A 111 -5.20 10.41 1.79
N SER A 112 -4.24 11.30 1.63
CA SER A 112 -2.87 11.15 2.17
C SER A 112 -2.53 12.21 3.20
N SER A 113 -3.53 12.86 3.78
CA SER A 113 -3.33 13.91 4.76
C SER A 113 -2.82 13.34 6.09
N LEU A 114 -1.78 13.96 6.64
CA LEU A 114 -1.25 13.55 7.95
C LEU A 114 -2.11 14.05 9.11
N SER A 115 -2.94 15.07 8.86
CA SER A 115 -3.77 15.69 9.90
C SER A 115 -5.24 15.23 9.87
N LYS A 116 -5.68 14.57 8.82
CA LYS A 116 -7.08 14.14 8.66
C LYS A 116 -7.15 12.69 8.19
N ILE A 117 -7.59 12.45 6.96
CA ILE A 117 -7.70 11.11 6.39
C ILE A 117 -6.34 10.70 5.81
N ASN A 118 -5.85 9.55 6.25
CA ASN A 118 -4.63 8.97 5.69
C ASN A 118 -4.85 7.49 5.40
N LYS A 119 -4.84 7.14 4.12
CA LYS A 119 -5.05 5.75 3.69
C LYS A 119 -3.94 4.82 4.16
N GLY A 120 -2.71 5.33 4.26
CA GLY A 120 -1.59 4.54 4.77
C GLY A 120 -1.79 4.10 6.21
N LYS A 121 -2.31 4.99 7.05
CA LYS A 121 -2.70 4.66 8.43
C LYS A 121 -3.85 3.65 8.44
N GLU A 122 -4.86 3.87 7.62
CA GLU A 122 -6.08 3.06 7.59
C GLU A 122 -5.79 1.60 7.23
N VAL A 123 -4.93 1.35 6.23
CA VAL A 123 -4.65 -0.03 5.79
C VAL A 123 -3.84 -0.82 6.82
N VAL A 124 -3.08 -0.15 7.68
CA VAL A 124 -2.39 -0.82 8.77
C VAL A 124 -3.39 -1.47 9.72
N ASN A 125 -4.47 -0.78 10.05
CA ASN A 125 -5.50 -1.34 10.92
C ASN A 125 -6.18 -2.56 10.31
N GLY A 126 -6.37 -2.57 9.00
CA GLY A 126 -6.88 -3.74 8.28
C GLY A 126 -5.97 -4.96 8.42
N ILE A 127 -4.67 -4.76 8.22
CA ILE A 127 -3.69 -5.83 8.37
C ILE A 127 -3.67 -6.37 9.80
N ILE A 128 -3.64 -5.49 10.77
CA ILE A 128 -3.61 -5.88 12.19
C ILE A 128 -4.84 -6.69 12.55
N SER A 129 -6.01 -6.33 12.02
CA SER A 129 -7.24 -7.09 12.29
C SER A 129 -7.12 -8.55 11.82
N ILE A 130 -6.48 -8.78 10.68
CA ILE A 130 -6.25 -10.14 10.18
C ILE A 130 -5.22 -10.89 11.04
N LEU A 131 -4.12 -10.24 11.39
CA LEU A 131 -3.05 -10.84 12.16
C LEU A 131 -3.47 -11.24 13.58
N LYS A 132 -4.42 -10.51 14.17
CA LYS A 132 -4.97 -10.81 15.48
C LYS A 132 -6.01 -11.94 15.46
N ASN A 133 -6.63 -12.20 14.32
CA ASN A 133 -7.62 -13.25 14.14
C ASN A 133 -6.95 -14.48 13.54
N LYS A 134 -6.65 -15.43 14.35
CA LYS A 134 -6.03 -16.69 13.90
C LYS A 134 -7.06 -17.75 13.60
#